data_e0b2d94eb8b29ead1f0dd9bb19e0b341
#
_entry.id   e0b2d94eb8b29ead1f0dd9bb19e0b341
#
_cell.length_a   1.000
_cell.length_b   1.000
_cell.length_c   1.000
_cell.angle_alpha   90.00
_cell.angle_beta   90.00
_cell.angle_gamma   90.00
#
_symmetry.space_group_name_H-M   'P 1'
#
loop_
_entity.id
_entity.type
_entity.pdbx_description
1 polymer ?
#
loop_
_entity_poly.entity_id
_entity_poly.type
_entity_poly.pdbx_seq_one_letter_code
_entity_poly.pdbx_strand_id
1 'polypeptide(L)'
;MESLDKIVDKMEAPLAFAMGDSYNRLSLIKNLETVMTSLLRHLKQGIGREEQRSRKDELDGLSDTLLNLFDGYDALPQEQKRDRLSRATPLLSKLKTILQNASMMEGENGRKTGTEAERNAMDVLSRPVQFIQGVGPRIAALLARKNLSTVEDLLYFLPRRYEDRRTISRIAETVPGIRQTVVGRITQADARFYGRRRIFEVIVDDGSGILKAKWFKGREAFLRGAFKPEARVILTGEITGFPFDWEMIHPDFEILNDQDDQLLHFKRIVPIYSETEGLHQKTLRRILWKVVRDFAHLVQSPIPDEICRKRGLLEIREAVRQVHFPGNDQNMDLYLEMRSDAHRRLIYDEFFFFQLGMALRKRG
;
A
#
# COMPACT_ATOMS: atom_id res chain seq x y z
N MET A 1 -29.34 0.15 -5.76
CA MET A 1 -29.41 -1.23 -5.23
C MET A 1 -27.99 -1.64 -4.91
N GLU A 2 -27.71 -2.30 -3.80
CA GLU A 2 -26.36 -2.68 -3.45
C GLU A 2 -25.88 -3.82 -4.37
N SER A 3 -24.63 -3.75 -4.90
CA SER A 3 -24.12 -4.80 -5.80
C SER A 3 -23.92 -6.11 -5.01
N LEU A 4 -24.11 -7.25 -5.68
CA LEU A 4 -24.01 -8.58 -5.05
C LEU A 4 -22.63 -8.82 -4.42
N ASP A 5 -21.56 -8.32 -5.06
CA ASP A 5 -20.19 -8.37 -4.53
C ASP A 5 -20.05 -7.68 -3.17
N LYS A 6 -20.64 -6.49 -3.00
CA LYS A 6 -20.63 -5.77 -1.72
C LYS A 6 -21.35 -6.52 -0.60
N ILE A 7 -22.40 -7.26 -0.94
CA ILE A 7 -23.11 -8.10 0.03
C ILE A 7 -22.19 -9.25 0.50
N VAL A 8 -21.45 -9.87 -0.42
CA VAL A 8 -20.50 -10.95 -0.09
C VAL A 8 -19.31 -10.42 0.73
N ASP A 9 -18.77 -9.26 0.39
CA ASP A 9 -17.70 -8.62 1.16
C ASP A 9 -18.14 -8.32 2.62
N LYS A 10 -19.41 -7.93 2.83
CA LYS A 10 -19.97 -7.76 4.17
C LYS A 10 -20.06 -9.05 4.98
N MET A 11 -20.17 -10.21 4.32
CA MET A 11 -20.17 -11.51 4.99
C MET A 11 -18.74 -11.96 5.37
N GLU A 12 -17.73 -11.60 4.57
CA GLU A 12 -16.34 -12.00 4.85
C GLU A 12 -15.79 -11.38 6.14
N ALA A 13 -16.08 -10.12 6.42
CA ALA A 13 -15.52 -9.42 7.58
C ALA A 13 -15.88 -10.06 8.94
N PRO A 14 -17.14 -10.41 9.25
CA PRO A 14 -17.50 -11.11 10.47
C PRO A 14 -16.88 -12.50 10.56
N LEU A 15 -16.76 -13.22 9.44
CA LEU A 15 -16.15 -14.55 9.41
C LEU A 15 -14.65 -14.50 9.64
N ALA A 16 -13.95 -13.58 8.98
CA ALA A 16 -12.52 -13.37 9.19
C ALA A 16 -12.21 -12.99 10.65
N PHE A 17 -13.06 -12.18 11.27
CA PHE A 17 -12.95 -11.86 12.70
C PHE A 17 -13.18 -13.08 13.58
N ALA A 18 -14.20 -13.91 13.28
CA ALA A 18 -14.52 -15.14 14.01
C ALA A 18 -13.37 -16.16 13.97
N MET A 19 -12.70 -16.27 12.83
CA MET A 19 -11.59 -17.22 12.62
C MET A 19 -10.24 -16.70 13.12
N GLY A 20 -10.15 -15.42 13.48
CA GLY A 20 -8.92 -14.83 14.01
C GLY A 20 -8.47 -15.49 15.32
N ASP A 21 -7.14 -15.53 15.55
CA ASP A 21 -6.50 -16.14 16.72
C ASP A 21 -6.95 -17.60 16.96
N SER A 22 -6.99 -18.41 15.91
CA SER A 22 -7.38 -19.83 15.99
C SER A 22 -8.78 -20.05 16.58
N TYR A 23 -9.72 -19.18 16.21
CA TYR A 23 -11.13 -19.19 16.68
C TYR A 23 -11.35 -18.75 18.13
N ASN A 24 -10.37 -18.20 18.82
CA ASN A 24 -10.53 -17.70 20.20
C ASN A 24 -11.53 -16.53 20.32
N ARG A 25 -11.84 -15.87 19.19
CA ARG A 25 -12.77 -14.73 19.13
C ARG A 25 -14.24 -15.13 18.92
N LEU A 26 -14.53 -16.41 18.75
CA LEU A 26 -15.91 -16.89 18.54
C LEU A 26 -16.87 -16.49 19.66
N SER A 27 -16.40 -16.45 20.91
CA SER A 27 -17.21 -16.05 22.08
C SER A 27 -17.58 -14.56 22.10
N LEU A 28 -16.86 -13.74 21.33
CA LEU A 28 -17.06 -12.28 21.25
C LEU A 28 -18.13 -11.89 20.23
N ILE A 29 -18.45 -12.79 19.29
CA ILE A 29 -19.42 -12.50 18.24
C ILE A 29 -20.81 -12.92 18.73
N LYS A 30 -21.71 -11.95 18.78
CA LYS A 30 -23.13 -12.16 19.07
C LYS A 30 -23.93 -11.90 17.78
N ASN A 31 -25.01 -12.68 17.60
CA ASN A 31 -25.96 -12.52 16.49
C ASN A 31 -25.35 -12.77 15.08
N LEU A 32 -24.33 -13.63 14.97
CA LEU A 32 -23.73 -13.96 13.65
C LEU A 32 -24.75 -14.62 12.72
N GLU A 33 -25.60 -15.49 13.26
CA GLU A 33 -26.74 -16.10 12.55
C GLU A 33 -27.63 -15.06 11.91
N THR A 34 -28.09 -14.08 12.69
CA THR A 34 -28.99 -13.02 12.20
C THR A 34 -28.36 -12.19 11.09
N VAL A 35 -27.10 -11.83 11.26
CA VAL A 35 -26.34 -11.03 10.26
C VAL A 35 -26.17 -11.83 8.97
N MET A 36 -25.67 -13.07 9.05
CA MET A 36 -25.38 -13.88 7.87
C MET A 36 -26.66 -14.28 7.13
N THR A 37 -27.71 -14.69 7.83
CA THR A 37 -28.99 -15.05 7.19
C THR A 37 -29.68 -13.86 6.54
N SER A 38 -29.58 -12.66 7.13
CA SER A 38 -30.10 -11.43 6.53
C SER A 38 -29.36 -11.09 5.23
N LEU A 39 -28.03 -11.12 5.23
CA LEU A 39 -27.19 -10.85 4.06
C LEU A 39 -27.41 -11.88 2.95
N LEU A 40 -27.50 -13.17 3.29
CA LEU A 40 -27.77 -14.25 2.32
C LEU A 40 -29.16 -14.15 1.69
N ARG A 41 -30.20 -13.78 2.45
CA ARG A 41 -31.54 -13.54 1.89
C ARG A 41 -31.54 -12.32 0.96
N HIS A 42 -30.84 -11.27 1.31
CA HIS A 42 -30.68 -10.09 0.44
C HIS A 42 -29.94 -10.44 -0.86
N LEU A 43 -28.88 -11.26 -0.76
CA LEU A 43 -28.16 -11.79 -1.92
C LEU A 43 -29.10 -12.57 -2.86
N LYS A 44 -29.90 -13.50 -2.32
CA LYS A 44 -30.86 -14.28 -3.11
C LYS A 44 -31.92 -13.42 -3.81
N GLN A 45 -32.40 -12.36 -3.18
CA GLN A 45 -33.33 -11.41 -3.82
C GLN A 45 -32.66 -10.64 -4.98
N GLY A 46 -31.37 -10.40 -4.91
CA GLY A 46 -30.58 -9.77 -5.97
C GLY A 46 -30.31 -10.70 -7.16
N ILE A 47 -29.95 -11.96 -6.90
CA ILE A 47 -29.68 -12.98 -7.93
C ILE A 47 -30.88 -13.19 -8.89
N GLY A 48 -32.10 -13.08 -8.39
CA GLY A 48 -33.30 -13.34 -9.18
C GLY A 48 -33.61 -12.34 -10.30
N ARG A 49 -32.87 -11.23 -10.44
CA ARG A 49 -33.16 -10.12 -11.37
C ARG A 49 -32.19 -9.97 -12.54
N GLU A 50 -30.96 -10.48 -12.45
CA GLU A 50 -29.87 -10.09 -13.38
C GLU A 50 -29.13 -11.26 -14.06
N GLU A 51 -29.41 -12.58 -13.78
CA GLU A 51 -28.50 -13.65 -14.24
C GLU A 51 -29.09 -14.71 -15.14
N GLN A 52 -28.19 -15.29 -15.99
CA GLN A 52 -28.50 -16.45 -16.87
C GLN A 52 -28.92 -17.68 -16.03
N ARG A 53 -29.92 -18.41 -16.50
CA ARG A 53 -30.60 -19.50 -15.76
C ARG A 53 -29.69 -20.53 -15.12
N SER A 54 -28.63 -20.96 -15.80
CA SER A 54 -27.70 -21.99 -15.29
C SER A 54 -26.83 -21.49 -14.11
N ARG A 55 -26.43 -20.22 -14.14
CA ARG A 55 -25.62 -19.60 -13.09
C ARG A 55 -26.47 -19.27 -11.85
N LYS A 56 -27.72 -18.90 -12.08
CA LYS A 56 -28.69 -18.64 -11.02
C LYS A 56 -28.90 -19.89 -10.15
N ASP A 57 -29.03 -21.05 -10.75
CA ASP A 57 -29.22 -22.32 -10.03
C ASP A 57 -28.00 -22.64 -9.13
N GLU A 58 -26.77 -22.36 -9.61
CA GLU A 58 -25.54 -22.60 -8.83
C GLU A 58 -25.42 -21.60 -7.65
N LEU A 59 -25.70 -20.32 -7.87
CA LEU A 59 -25.66 -19.29 -6.83
C LEU A 59 -26.76 -19.50 -5.78
N ASP A 60 -27.97 -19.87 -6.21
CA ASP A 60 -29.07 -20.21 -5.33
C ASP A 60 -28.72 -21.44 -4.45
N GLY A 61 -28.14 -22.49 -5.05
CA GLY A 61 -27.71 -23.69 -4.33
C GLY A 61 -26.62 -23.42 -3.30
N LEU A 62 -25.63 -22.59 -3.64
CA LEU A 62 -24.59 -22.16 -2.68
C LEU A 62 -25.17 -21.31 -1.53
N SER A 63 -26.08 -20.40 -1.86
CA SER A 63 -26.75 -19.54 -0.88
C SER A 63 -27.60 -20.34 0.08
N ASP A 64 -28.33 -21.37 -0.42
CA ASP A 64 -29.13 -22.26 0.42
C ASP A 64 -28.26 -23.11 1.34
N THR A 65 -27.15 -23.61 0.82
CA THR A 65 -26.18 -24.37 1.65
C THR A 65 -25.60 -23.50 2.77
N LEU A 66 -25.28 -22.26 2.47
CA LEU A 66 -24.81 -21.30 3.47
C LEU A 66 -25.90 -20.94 4.48
N LEU A 67 -27.14 -20.72 4.05
CA LEU A 67 -28.27 -20.49 4.96
C LEU A 67 -28.43 -21.62 5.96
N ASN A 68 -28.36 -22.88 5.50
CA ASN A 68 -28.44 -24.06 6.36
C ASN A 68 -27.30 -24.18 7.36
N LEU A 69 -26.09 -23.71 6.98
CA LEU A 69 -24.93 -23.69 7.91
C LEU A 69 -25.09 -22.65 9.03
N PHE A 70 -25.83 -21.57 8.78
CA PHE A 70 -26.06 -20.53 9.79
C PHE A 70 -27.39 -20.68 10.53
N ASP A 71 -28.23 -21.60 10.15
CA ASP A 71 -29.49 -21.87 10.86
C ASP A 71 -29.20 -22.46 12.25
N GLY A 72 -29.73 -21.82 13.30
CA GLY A 72 -29.47 -22.18 14.71
C GLY A 72 -28.02 -22.00 15.17
N TYR A 73 -27.18 -21.29 14.40
CA TYR A 73 -25.75 -21.17 14.67
C TYR A 73 -25.43 -20.57 16.05
N ASP A 74 -26.15 -19.52 16.46
CA ASP A 74 -25.84 -18.80 17.70
C ASP A 74 -26.08 -19.64 18.94
N ALA A 75 -26.95 -20.64 18.86
CA ALA A 75 -27.23 -21.58 19.95
C ALA A 75 -26.26 -22.77 20.09
N LEU A 76 -25.36 -22.97 19.12
CA LEU A 76 -24.46 -24.13 19.08
C LEU A 76 -23.28 -24.01 20.05
N PRO A 77 -22.75 -25.17 20.52
CA PRO A 77 -21.47 -25.23 21.24
C PRO A 77 -20.30 -24.71 20.36
N GLN A 78 -19.23 -24.22 21.00
CA GLN A 78 -18.10 -23.61 20.28
C GLN A 78 -17.46 -24.53 19.25
N GLU A 79 -17.33 -25.81 19.53
CA GLU A 79 -16.74 -26.79 18.59
C GLU A 79 -17.56 -26.92 17.29
N GLN A 80 -18.90 -27.01 17.46
CA GLN A 80 -19.80 -27.07 16.30
C GLN A 80 -19.85 -25.73 15.51
N LYS A 81 -19.77 -24.62 16.22
CA LYS A 81 -19.60 -23.29 15.57
C LYS A 81 -18.36 -23.23 14.71
N ARG A 82 -17.24 -23.74 15.23
CA ARG A 82 -15.97 -23.82 14.49
C ARG A 82 -16.08 -24.70 13.25
N ASP A 83 -16.68 -25.88 13.37
CA ASP A 83 -16.91 -26.79 12.22
C ASP A 83 -17.74 -26.11 11.12
N ARG A 84 -18.89 -25.51 11.50
CA ARG A 84 -19.74 -24.81 10.53
C ARG A 84 -19.06 -23.64 9.84
N LEU A 85 -18.23 -22.84 10.54
CA LEU A 85 -17.45 -21.76 9.94
C LEU A 85 -16.38 -22.27 8.98
N SER A 86 -15.68 -23.35 9.32
CA SER A 86 -14.68 -23.94 8.43
C SER A 86 -15.28 -24.44 7.13
N ARG A 87 -16.53 -24.88 7.13
CA ARG A 87 -17.30 -25.30 5.97
C ARG A 87 -17.92 -24.13 5.20
N ALA A 88 -18.30 -23.06 5.86
CA ALA A 88 -18.88 -21.87 5.22
C ALA A 88 -17.85 -21.07 4.42
N THR A 89 -16.60 -20.99 4.87
CA THR A 89 -15.55 -20.19 4.24
C THR A 89 -15.26 -20.57 2.78
N PRO A 90 -15.04 -21.86 2.41
CA PRO A 90 -14.81 -22.23 1.01
C PRO A 90 -16.04 -22.01 0.13
N LEU A 91 -17.26 -22.12 0.69
CA LEU A 91 -18.49 -21.85 -0.05
C LEU A 91 -18.67 -20.37 -0.37
N LEU A 92 -18.34 -19.48 0.58
CA LEU A 92 -18.32 -18.05 0.36
C LEU A 92 -17.27 -17.65 -0.67
N SER A 93 -16.06 -18.23 -0.59
CA SER A 93 -15.00 -18.00 -1.58
C SER A 93 -15.43 -18.41 -2.98
N LYS A 94 -16.11 -19.57 -3.10
CA LYS A 94 -16.66 -20.04 -4.38
C LYS A 94 -17.75 -19.12 -4.91
N LEU A 95 -18.66 -18.70 -4.05
CA LEU A 95 -19.74 -17.76 -4.39
C LEU A 95 -19.17 -16.42 -4.89
N LYS A 96 -18.16 -15.90 -4.22
CA LYS A 96 -17.42 -14.68 -4.63
C LYS A 96 -16.78 -14.84 -6.01
N THR A 97 -16.11 -15.97 -6.26
CA THR A 97 -15.45 -16.24 -7.53
C THR A 97 -16.47 -16.30 -8.69
N ILE A 98 -17.63 -16.91 -8.49
CA ILE A 98 -18.69 -16.99 -9.50
C ILE A 98 -19.23 -15.59 -9.83
N LEU A 99 -19.44 -14.74 -8.82
CA LEU A 99 -19.90 -13.36 -9.00
C LEU A 99 -18.85 -12.51 -9.71
N GLN A 100 -17.57 -12.63 -9.32
CA GLN A 100 -16.47 -11.90 -9.96
C GLN A 100 -16.25 -12.32 -11.41
N ASN A 101 -16.36 -13.62 -11.72
CA ASN A 101 -16.28 -14.11 -13.10
C ASN A 101 -17.48 -13.65 -13.95
N ALA A 102 -18.65 -13.43 -13.33
CA ALA A 102 -19.81 -12.82 -13.98
C ALA A 102 -19.51 -11.39 -14.43
N SER A 103 -18.97 -10.62 -13.53
CA SER A 103 -18.55 -9.24 -13.78
C SER A 103 -17.47 -9.12 -14.88
N MET A 104 -16.62 -10.15 -15.04
CA MET A 104 -15.60 -10.18 -16.10
C MET A 104 -16.19 -10.56 -17.49
N MET A 105 -17.16 -11.48 -17.56
CA MET A 105 -17.78 -11.89 -18.83
C MET A 105 -18.80 -10.88 -19.37
N GLU A 106 -19.43 -10.09 -18.53
CA GLU A 106 -20.30 -8.99 -18.94
C GLU A 106 -19.53 -7.81 -19.55
N GLY A 107 -18.23 -7.68 -19.22
CA GLY A 107 -17.33 -6.67 -19.79
C GLY A 107 -17.03 -6.84 -21.29
N GLU A 108 -17.27 -8.03 -21.89
CA GLU A 108 -17.07 -8.27 -23.33
C GLU A 108 -18.30 -7.93 -24.20
N ASN A 109 -19.52 -7.84 -23.64
CA ASN A 109 -20.75 -7.64 -24.41
C ASN A 109 -21.42 -6.26 -24.26
N GLY A 110 -20.83 -5.32 -23.52
CA GLY A 110 -21.53 -4.09 -23.17
C GLY A 110 -20.81 -2.78 -23.48
N ARG A 111 -20.80 -2.35 -24.76
CA ARG A 111 -20.40 -0.96 -25.15
C ARG A 111 -21.26 0.15 -24.53
N LYS A 112 -22.16 -0.14 -23.59
CA LYS A 112 -23.06 0.84 -22.93
C LYS A 112 -22.89 0.97 -21.40
N THR A 113 -22.05 0.16 -20.73
CA THR A 113 -21.87 0.18 -19.26
C THR A 113 -20.62 0.93 -18.79
N GLY A 114 -19.73 1.38 -19.67
CA GLY A 114 -18.50 2.10 -19.33
C GLY A 114 -18.72 3.36 -18.49
N THR A 115 -19.85 4.05 -18.64
CA THR A 115 -20.09 5.33 -17.97
C THR A 115 -20.40 5.23 -16.48
N GLU A 116 -21.01 4.16 -16.00
CA GLU A 116 -21.41 4.02 -14.59
C GLU A 116 -20.26 3.46 -13.73
N ALA A 117 -19.51 2.49 -14.22
CA ALA A 117 -18.29 2.00 -13.58
C ALA A 117 -17.20 3.08 -13.54
N GLU A 118 -17.06 3.85 -14.60
CA GLU A 118 -16.15 4.99 -14.68
C GLU A 118 -16.53 6.11 -13.69
N ARG A 119 -17.81 6.46 -13.59
CA ARG A 119 -18.31 7.43 -12.59
C ARG A 119 -18.06 6.93 -11.17
N ASN A 120 -18.34 5.68 -10.87
CA ASN A 120 -18.08 5.09 -9.56
C ASN A 120 -16.58 5.09 -9.22
N ALA A 121 -15.69 4.80 -10.18
CA ALA A 121 -14.26 4.89 -9.99
C ALA A 121 -13.83 6.34 -9.72
N MET A 122 -14.33 7.30 -10.47
CA MET A 122 -14.04 8.73 -10.30
C MET A 122 -14.53 9.26 -8.96
N ASP A 123 -15.73 8.85 -8.51
CA ASP A 123 -16.26 9.18 -7.20
C ASP A 123 -15.39 8.64 -6.06
N VAL A 124 -14.84 7.42 -6.22
CA VAL A 124 -13.94 6.83 -5.23
C VAL A 124 -12.59 7.53 -5.21
N LEU A 125 -12.02 7.84 -6.37
CA LEU A 125 -10.74 8.53 -6.49
C LEU A 125 -10.80 9.98 -5.98
N SER A 126 -11.97 10.63 -6.12
CA SER A 126 -12.22 11.98 -5.60
C SER A 126 -12.47 12.03 -4.08
N ARG A 127 -12.55 10.88 -3.40
CA ARG A 127 -12.79 10.86 -1.94
C ARG A 127 -11.69 11.56 -1.18
N PRO A 128 -12.04 12.39 -0.15
CA PRO A 128 -11.05 13.01 0.71
C PRO A 128 -10.17 12.01 1.44
N VAL A 129 -8.87 12.32 1.52
CA VAL A 129 -7.85 11.45 2.16
C VAL A 129 -8.15 11.10 3.61
N GLN A 130 -8.90 11.91 4.34
CA GLN A 130 -9.28 11.67 5.73
C GLN A 130 -10.09 10.39 5.96
N PHE A 131 -10.73 9.87 4.91
CA PHE A 131 -11.50 8.61 4.97
C PHE A 131 -10.66 7.37 4.67
N ILE A 132 -9.37 7.54 4.36
CA ILE A 132 -8.43 6.43 4.19
C ILE A 132 -8.05 5.91 5.57
N GLN A 133 -8.11 4.60 5.74
CA GLN A 133 -7.72 3.96 7.00
C GLN A 133 -6.27 4.31 7.40
N GLY A 134 -6.11 4.92 8.54
CA GLY A 134 -4.81 5.37 9.07
C GLY A 134 -4.46 6.82 8.71
N VAL A 135 -5.37 7.55 8.05
CA VAL A 135 -5.28 8.99 7.81
C VAL A 135 -6.31 9.70 8.69
N GLY A 136 -5.91 10.04 9.91
CA GLY A 136 -6.76 10.86 10.79
C GLY A 136 -6.71 12.35 10.43
N PRO A 137 -7.55 13.20 11.07
CA PRO A 137 -7.64 14.64 10.76
C PRO A 137 -6.29 15.37 10.79
N ARG A 138 -5.41 15.02 11.73
CA ARG A 138 -4.06 15.59 11.83
C ARG A 138 -3.20 15.29 10.61
N ILE A 139 -3.22 14.06 10.14
CA ILE A 139 -2.44 13.62 8.96
C ILE A 139 -3.05 14.23 7.69
N ALA A 140 -4.37 14.26 7.57
CA ALA A 140 -5.07 14.90 6.46
C ALA A 140 -4.70 16.39 6.33
N ALA A 141 -4.64 17.12 7.45
CA ALA A 141 -4.20 18.52 7.46
C ALA A 141 -2.73 18.70 7.01
N LEU A 142 -1.84 17.74 7.33
CA LEU A 142 -0.45 17.74 6.85
C LEU A 142 -0.36 17.43 5.36
N LEU A 143 -1.16 16.50 4.86
CA LEU A 143 -1.26 16.18 3.43
C LEU A 143 -1.83 17.36 2.63
N ALA A 144 -2.84 18.05 3.15
CA ALA A 144 -3.43 19.25 2.52
C ALA A 144 -2.40 20.37 2.32
N ARG A 145 -1.38 20.51 3.18
CA ARG A 145 -0.27 21.46 2.98
C ARG A 145 0.57 21.15 1.73
N LYS A 146 0.43 19.97 1.18
CA LYS A 146 1.07 19.52 -0.07
C LYS A 146 0.09 19.44 -1.24
N ASN A 147 -1.11 19.99 -1.09
CA ASN A 147 -2.21 19.87 -2.05
C ASN A 147 -2.65 18.42 -2.29
N LEU A 148 -2.49 17.55 -1.28
CA LEU A 148 -2.91 16.15 -1.33
C LEU A 148 -4.21 16.02 -0.54
N SER A 149 -5.34 16.17 -1.20
CA SER A 149 -6.67 16.21 -0.58
C SER A 149 -7.53 15.00 -0.91
N THR A 150 -7.24 14.31 -2.02
CA THR A 150 -8.02 13.17 -2.53
C THR A 150 -7.18 11.89 -2.63
N VAL A 151 -7.86 10.76 -2.84
CA VAL A 151 -7.20 9.47 -3.12
C VAL A 151 -6.36 9.58 -4.40
N GLU A 152 -6.90 10.24 -5.43
CA GLU A 152 -6.19 10.45 -6.69
C GLU A 152 -4.90 11.25 -6.51
N ASP A 153 -4.94 12.35 -5.74
CA ASP A 153 -3.74 13.13 -5.44
C ASP A 153 -2.62 12.27 -4.83
N LEU A 154 -2.99 11.29 -4.00
CA LEU A 154 -2.01 10.37 -3.40
C LEU A 154 -1.47 9.36 -4.40
N LEU A 155 -2.28 8.86 -5.35
CA LEU A 155 -1.83 7.95 -6.40
C LEU A 155 -0.86 8.64 -7.38
N TYR A 156 -0.98 9.95 -7.56
CA TYR A 156 -0.08 10.75 -8.39
C TYR A 156 0.99 11.53 -7.60
N PHE A 157 1.04 11.33 -6.27
CA PHE A 157 2.13 11.85 -5.45
C PHE A 157 3.38 10.99 -5.60
N LEU A 158 4.10 11.18 -6.69
CA LEU A 158 5.21 10.33 -7.10
C LEU A 158 6.44 10.46 -6.17
N PRO A 159 7.24 9.39 -6.03
CA PRO A 159 8.50 9.45 -5.31
C PRO A 159 9.47 10.47 -5.95
N ARG A 160 10.21 11.18 -5.12
CA ARG A 160 11.25 12.10 -5.56
C ARG A 160 12.53 11.37 -5.99
N ARG A 161 12.81 10.23 -5.37
CA ARG A 161 13.95 9.35 -5.64
C ARG A 161 13.69 7.97 -5.06
N TYR A 162 14.59 7.04 -5.34
CA TYR A 162 14.55 5.69 -4.79
C TYR A 162 15.85 5.36 -4.06
N GLU A 163 15.76 4.45 -3.11
CA GLU A 163 16.91 3.88 -2.40
C GLU A 163 16.92 2.37 -2.60
N ASP A 164 18.08 1.86 -3.01
CA ASP A 164 18.29 0.42 -3.06
C ASP A 164 18.57 -0.11 -1.66
N ARG A 165 17.58 -0.75 -1.06
CA ARG A 165 17.71 -1.43 0.23
C ARG A 165 17.58 -2.95 0.08
N ARG A 166 17.78 -3.47 -1.12
CA ARG A 166 17.78 -4.93 -1.38
C ARG A 166 18.92 -5.62 -0.68
N THR A 167 20.07 -4.95 -0.61
CA THR A 167 21.25 -5.39 0.12
C THR A 167 21.46 -4.50 1.33
N ILE A 168 21.47 -5.11 2.50
CA ILE A 168 21.88 -4.48 3.76
C ILE A 168 23.28 -4.96 4.03
N SER A 169 24.22 -4.03 4.10
CA SER A 169 25.63 -4.33 4.38
C SER A 169 25.85 -4.48 5.89
N ARG A 170 26.69 -5.41 6.28
CA ARG A 170 27.22 -5.43 7.64
C ARG A 170 28.23 -4.30 7.79
N ILE A 171 28.29 -3.65 8.94
CA ILE A 171 29.19 -2.51 9.17
C ILE A 171 30.65 -2.91 8.92
N ALA A 172 31.06 -4.11 9.32
CA ALA A 172 32.41 -4.63 9.07
C ALA A 172 32.76 -4.83 7.59
N GLU A 173 31.73 -4.99 6.73
CA GLU A 173 31.87 -5.28 5.29
C GLU A 173 31.63 -4.03 4.43
N THR A 174 31.46 -2.86 5.05
CA THR A 174 31.22 -1.63 4.31
C THR A 174 32.47 -1.17 3.55
N VAL A 175 32.23 -0.54 2.39
CA VAL A 175 33.29 -0.08 1.49
C VAL A 175 33.23 1.45 1.40
N PRO A 176 34.37 2.13 1.65
CA PRO A 176 34.43 3.59 1.60
C PRO A 176 34.16 4.13 0.19
N GLY A 177 33.56 5.31 0.11
CA GLY A 177 33.20 5.98 -1.15
C GLY A 177 31.92 5.42 -1.80
N ILE A 178 31.30 4.38 -1.24
CA ILE A 178 30.06 3.79 -1.78
C ILE A 178 28.89 4.13 -0.87
N ARG A 179 27.76 4.50 -1.50
CA ARG A 179 26.50 4.66 -0.78
C ARG A 179 25.92 3.29 -0.43
N GLN A 180 25.82 3.00 0.86
CA GLN A 180 25.35 1.73 1.38
C GLN A 180 24.27 1.92 2.45
N THR A 181 23.49 0.86 2.67
CA THR A 181 22.49 0.80 3.73
C THR A 181 22.97 -0.17 4.81
N VAL A 182 22.97 0.30 6.04
CA VAL A 182 23.28 -0.51 7.24
C VAL A 182 22.11 -0.46 8.21
N VAL A 183 21.99 -1.50 9.01
CA VAL A 183 20.98 -1.59 10.08
C VAL A 183 21.69 -1.96 11.36
N GLY A 184 21.47 -1.18 12.40
CA GLY A 184 22.07 -1.47 13.69
C GLY A 184 21.29 -0.90 14.85
N ARG A 185 21.81 -1.10 16.05
CA ARG A 185 21.27 -0.59 17.29
C ARG A 185 22.01 0.69 17.69
N ILE A 186 21.29 1.69 18.13
CA ILE A 186 21.85 2.95 18.61
C ILE A 186 22.45 2.69 20.00
N THR A 187 23.75 2.85 20.12
CA THR A 187 24.45 2.74 21.41
C THR A 187 24.61 4.10 22.08
N GLN A 188 24.78 5.16 21.28
CA GLN A 188 24.93 6.53 21.78
C GLN A 188 24.38 7.54 20.77
N ALA A 189 23.78 8.62 21.25
CA ALA A 189 23.29 9.73 20.43
C ALA A 189 23.43 11.04 21.18
N ASP A 190 24.46 11.84 20.85
CA ASP A 190 24.75 13.09 21.54
C ASP A 190 25.38 14.15 20.63
N ALA A 191 25.28 15.40 21.08
CA ALA A 191 26.01 16.50 20.47
C ALA A 191 27.45 16.54 20.99
N ARG A 192 28.41 16.52 20.07
CA ARG A 192 29.86 16.62 20.38
C ARG A 192 30.44 17.89 19.77
N PHE A 193 31.48 18.39 20.38
CA PHE A 193 32.27 19.52 19.87
C PHE A 193 33.55 19.02 19.20
N TYR A 194 33.71 19.32 17.92
CA TYR A 194 34.93 19.13 17.17
C TYR A 194 35.54 20.52 16.88
N GLY A 195 36.42 20.96 17.74
CA GLY A 195 36.91 22.34 17.78
C GLY A 195 35.75 23.31 18.08
N ARG A 196 35.50 24.25 17.16
CA ARG A 196 34.39 25.23 17.28
C ARG A 196 33.05 24.75 16.67
N ARG A 197 33.02 23.57 16.08
CA ARG A 197 31.82 23.06 15.40
C ARG A 197 31.08 22.09 16.31
N ARG A 198 29.80 22.31 16.46
CA ARG A 198 28.88 21.40 17.15
C ARG A 198 28.30 20.42 16.13
N ILE A 199 28.46 19.13 16.40
CA ILE A 199 28.04 18.02 15.54
C ILE A 199 27.15 17.11 16.36
N PHE A 200 26.00 16.72 15.82
CA PHE A 200 25.20 15.65 16.40
C PHE A 200 25.72 14.32 15.87
N GLU A 201 26.15 13.44 16.76
CA GLU A 201 26.74 12.14 16.44
C GLU A 201 25.89 11.03 17.02
N VAL A 202 25.64 10.02 16.21
CA VAL A 202 24.95 8.78 16.59
C VAL A 202 25.87 7.62 16.31
N ILE A 203 26.09 6.79 17.33
CA ILE A 203 26.91 5.58 17.24
C ILE A 203 25.96 4.41 17.10
N VAL A 204 26.17 3.62 16.04
CA VAL A 204 25.35 2.46 15.69
C VAL A 204 26.22 1.21 15.64
N ASP A 205 25.74 0.14 16.24
CA ASP A 205 26.37 -1.18 16.29
C ASP A 205 25.42 -2.23 15.71
N ASP A 206 25.90 -3.07 14.80
CA ASP A 206 25.16 -4.19 14.19
C ASP A 206 25.68 -5.57 14.66
N GLY A 207 26.59 -5.58 15.63
CA GLY A 207 27.29 -6.78 16.12
C GLY A 207 28.47 -7.21 15.25
N SER A 208 28.71 -6.57 14.11
CA SER A 208 29.89 -6.80 13.27
C SER A 208 30.89 -5.65 13.35
N GLY A 209 30.44 -4.46 13.70
CA GLY A 209 31.23 -3.26 13.77
C GLY A 209 30.44 -2.05 14.25
N ILE A 210 31.14 -0.92 14.35
CA ILE A 210 30.58 0.36 14.80
C ILE A 210 30.65 1.36 13.66
N LEU A 211 29.55 2.14 13.50
CA LEU A 211 29.45 3.21 12.52
C LEU A 211 29.00 4.50 13.21
N LYS A 212 29.66 5.62 12.90
CA LYS A 212 29.34 6.95 13.38
C LYS A 212 28.56 7.73 12.33
N ALA A 213 27.31 8.07 12.60
CA ALA A 213 26.50 8.94 11.76
C ALA A 213 26.56 10.38 12.29
N LYS A 214 26.88 11.35 11.44
CA LYS A 214 27.18 12.73 11.83
C LYS A 214 26.29 13.74 11.08
N TRP A 215 25.74 14.72 11.83
CA TRP A 215 24.98 15.85 11.29
C TRP A 215 25.59 17.17 11.76
N PHE A 216 26.15 17.96 10.83
CA PHE A 216 26.84 19.22 11.14
C PHE A 216 25.92 20.42 11.28
N LYS A 217 24.77 20.38 10.62
CA LYS A 217 23.74 21.41 10.70
C LYS A 217 22.41 20.70 10.84
N GLY A 218 21.74 20.85 11.93
CA GLY A 218 20.50 20.12 12.09
C GLY A 218 19.67 20.65 13.23
N ARG A 219 18.46 20.24 13.18
CA ARG A 219 17.49 20.40 14.25
C ARG A 219 17.89 19.45 15.38
N GLU A 220 18.91 19.79 16.17
CA GLU A 220 19.41 18.94 17.24
C GLU A 220 18.29 18.40 18.14
N ALA A 221 17.36 19.24 18.50
CA ALA A 221 16.20 18.84 19.29
C ALA A 221 15.38 17.72 18.60
N PHE A 222 15.25 17.78 17.26
CA PHE A 222 14.60 16.75 16.48
C PHE A 222 15.41 15.46 16.46
N LEU A 223 16.73 15.55 16.20
CA LEU A 223 17.61 14.38 16.17
C LEU A 223 17.66 13.71 17.55
N ARG A 224 17.81 14.47 18.62
CA ARG A 224 17.78 13.97 20.00
C ARG A 224 16.44 13.32 20.36
N GLY A 225 15.35 13.86 19.82
CA GLY A 225 14.02 13.28 19.94
C GLY A 225 13.87 11.95 19.19
N ALA A 226 14.45 11.86 18.00
CA ALA A 226 14.36 10.68 17.12
C ALA A 226 15.28 9.54 17.56
N PHE A 227 16.55 9.82 17.84
CA PHE A 227 17.54 8.79 18.19
C PHE A 227 17.53 8.48 19.68
N LYS A 228 16.92 7.37 20.05
CA LYS A 228 16.90 6.86 21.43
C LYS A 228 17.90 5.72 21.56
N PRO A 229 18.65 5.63 22.68
CA PRO A 229 19.47 4.47 22.96
C PRO A 229 18.66 3.18 22.84
N GLU A 230 19.30 2.11 22.42
CA GLU A 230 18.71 0.78 22.19
C GLU A 230 17.72 0.69 21.01
N ALA A 231 17.25 1.80 20.44
CA ALA A 231 16.41 1.74 19.25
C ALA A 231 17.21 1.21 18.05
N ARG A 232 16.52 0.48 17.17
CA ARG A 232 17.08 0.05 15.89
C ARG A 232 16.90 1.15 14.84
N VAL A 233 17.92 1.32 14.02
CA VAL A 233 17.91 2.35 12.95
C VAL A 233 18.44 1.77 11.64
N ILE A 234 17.83 2.21 10.53
CA ILE A 234 18.38 2.10 9.18
C ILE A 234 19.15 3.39 8.93
N LEU A 235 20.38 3.28 8.44
CA LEU A 235 21.15 4.39 7.92
C LEU A 235 21.49 4.11 6.46
N THR A 236 21.28 5.09 5.58
CA THR A 236 21.64 5.01 4.16
C THR A 236 22.47 6.25 3.81
N GLY A 237 23.71 6.05 3.44
CA GLY A 237 24.64 7.14 3.14
C GLY A 237 25.92 6.63 2.53
N GLU A 238 26.76 7.55 2.09
CA GLU A 238 28.11 7.24 1.65
C GLU A 238 28.98 6.90 2.87
N ILE A 239 29.68 5.78 2.77
CA ILE A 239 30.61 5.35 3.79
C ILE A 239 31.92 6.15 3.64
N THR A 240 32.37 6.71 4.74
CA THR A 240 33.65 7.43 4.83
C THR A 240 34.44 6.92 6.02
N GLY A 241 35.72 7.32 6.16
CA GLY A 241 36.59 6.88 7.26
C GLY A 241 37.48 5.71 6.88
N PHE A 242 37.90 4.96 7.87
CA PHE A 242 38.87 3.86 7.77
C PHE A 242 38.29 2.60 8.45
N PRO A 243 38.84 1.41 8.18
CA PRO A 243 38.42 0.21 8.87
C PRO A 243 38.44 0.40 10.40
N PHE A 244 37.32 0.02 11.04
CA PHE A 244 37.03 0.19 12.46
C PHE A 244 36.67 1.63 12.91
N ASP A 245 36.70 2.62 12.01
CA ASP A 245 36.26 3.99 12.26
C ASP A 245 35.39 4.51 11.10
N TRP A 246 34.31 3.76 10.81
CA TRP A 246 33.39 4.07 9.72
C TRP A 246 32.48 5.23 10.08
N GLU A 247 32.27 6.09 9.12
CA GLU A 247 31.43 7.26 9.27
C GLU A 247 30.45 7.39 8.11
N MET A 248 29.28 7.99 8.39
CA MET A 248 28.36 8.53 7.40
C MET A 248 28.06 9.98 7.73
N ILE A 249 28.16 10.86 6.72
CA ILE A 249 27.89 12.27 6.86
C ILE A 249 26.49 12.56 6.31
N HIS A 250 25.63 13.12 7.17
CA HIS A 250 24.23 13.40 6.85
C HIS A 250 23.47 12.20 6.21
N PRO A 251 23.58 10.98 6.77
CA PRO A 251 22.84 9.87 6.21
C PRO A 251 21.34 10.11 6.28
N ASP A 252 20.60 9.54 5.34
CA ASP A 252 19.17 9.32 5.51
C ASP A 252 18.97 8.28 6.60
N PHE A 253 17.96 8.46 7.44
CA PHE A 253 17.73 7.52 8.54
C PHE A 253 16.25 7.21 8.74
N GLU A 254 15.99 6.05 9.33
CA GLU A 254 14.68 5.60 9.71
C GLU A 254 14.73 4.77 10.99
N ILE A 255 14.01 5.20 12.02
CA ILE A 255 13.91 4.47 13.27
C ILE A 255 12.93 3.31 13.10
N LEU A 256 13.38 2.11 13.48
CA LEU A 256 12.59 0.89 13.43
C LEU A 256 11.91 0.64 14.76
N ASN A 257 10.63 0.30 14.73
CA ASN A 257 9.90 -0.21 15.88
C ASN A 257 9.73 -1.72 15.75
N ASP A 258 9.74 -2.45 16.84
CA ASP A 258 9.72 -3.93 16.86
C ASP A 258 8.44 -4.55 16.27
N GLN A 259 7.38 -3.78 16.08
CA GLN A 259 6.08 -4.25 15.59
C GLN A 259 5.75 -3.85 14.14
N ASP A 260 6.62 -3.10 13.47
CA ASP A 260 6.29 -2.52 12.18
C ASP A 260 6.83 -3.33 11.00
N ASP A 261 5.97 -3.46 10.01
CA ASP A 261 6.12 -4.01 8.66
C ASP A 261 7.57 -3.95 8.11
N GLN A 262 8.40 -4.89 8.54
CA GLN A 262 9.74 -5.09 7.97
C GLN A 262 9.70 -5.20 6.44
N LEU A 263 8.55 -5.63 5.90
CA LEU A 263 8.34 -5.85 4.48
C LEU A 263 8.33 -4.57 3.63
N LEU A 264 7.94 -3.41 4.17
CA LEU A 264 7.89 -2.14 3.41
C LEU A 264 9.20 -1.36 3.39
N HIS A 265 10.14 -1.70 4.27
CA HIS A 265 11.33 -0.90 4.52
C HIS A 265 12.65 -1.63 4.22
N PHE A 266 12.60 -2.96 4.04
CA PHE A 266 13.78 -3.81 3.89
C PHE A 266 13.73 -4.68 2.63
N LYS A 267 14.91 -5.08 2.16
CA LYS A 267 15.15 -6.03 1.06
C LYS A 267 14.39 -5.68 -0.22
N ARG A 268 14.25 -4.37 -0.52
CA ARG A 268 13.56 -3.87 -1.71
C ARG A 268 14.09 -2.52 -2.16
N ILE A 269 13.65 -2.10 -3.34
CA ILE A 269 13.76 -0.73 -3.78
C ILE A 269 12.71 0.09 -3.02
N VAL A 270 13.15 1.11 -2.30
CA VAL A 270 12.29 1.91 -1.41
C VAL A 270 12.06 3.31 -2.00
N PRO A 271 10.81 3.73 -2.18
CA PRO A 271 10.49 5.08 -2.64
C PRO A 271 10.75 6.11 -1.52
N ILE A 272 11.31 7.26 -1.91
CA ILE A 272 11.51 8.41 -1.05
C ILE A 272 10.65 9.56 -1.56
N TYR A 273 9.70 9.99 -0.73
CA TYR A 273 8.78 11.07 -1.04
C TYR A 273 9.25 12.41 -0.50
N SER A 274 8.73 13.50 -1.03
CA SER A 274 9.00 14.81 -0.45
C SER A 274 8.28 14.93 0.91
N GLU A 275 9.04 15.15 1.97
CA GLU A 275 8.52 15.31 3.33
C GLU A 275 7.93 16.69 3.59
N THR A 276 7.15 16.80 4.64
CA THR A 276 6.76 18.07 5.29
C THR A 276 6.91 17.92 6.78
N GLU A 277 6.98 19.02 7.49
CA GLU A 277 7.11 19.00 8.94
C GLU A 277 5.95 18.21 9.58
N GLY A 278 6.30 17.18 10.36
CA GLY A 278 5.34 16.30 11.03
C GLY A 278 4.85 15.10 10.19
N LEU A 279 5.27 14.98 8.92
CA LEU A 279 4.90 13.85 8.05
C LEU A 279 6.16 13.19 7.46
N HIS A 280 6.62 12.12 8.11
CA HIS A 280 7.86 11.43 7.80
C HIS A 280 7.70 10.28 6.79
N GLN A 281 8.79 9.86 6.14
CA GLN A 281 8.85 8.81 5.12
C GLN A 281 8.09 7.55 5.50
N LYS A 282 8.26 7.04 6.74
CA LYS A 282 7.58 5.84 7.21
C LYS A 282 6.06 5.97 7.14
N THR A 283 5.53 7.11 7.60
CA THR A 283 4.09 7.39 7.57
C THR A 283 3.59 7.55 6.14
N LEU A 284 4.32 8.29 5.29
CA LEU A 284 3.99 8.45 3.87
C LEU A 284 3.97 7.12 3.14
N ARG A 285 5.01 6.31 3.25
CA ARG A 285 5.07 4.99 2.60
C ARG A 285 3.93 4.08 3.03
N ARG A 286 3.59 4.05 4.33
CA ARG A 286 2.49 3.25 4.86
C ARG A 286 1.13 3.68 4.29
N ILE A 287 0.89 4.99 4.20
CA ILE A 287 -0.34 5.52 3.62
C ILE A 287 -0.40 5.19 2.13
N LEU A 288 0.67 5.50 1.39
CA LEU A 288 0.74 5.28 -0.05
C LEU A 288 0.68 3.81 -0.42
N TRP A 289 1.27 2.91 0.38
CA TRP A 289 1.12 1.47 0.20
C TRP A 289 -0.35 1.04 0.24
N LYS A 290 -1.10 1.51 1.24
CA LYS A 290 -2.54 1.21 1.34
C LYS A 290 -3.30 1.79 0.15
N VAL A 291 -3.03 3.04 -0.19
CA VAL A 291 -3.70 3.72 -1.30
C VAL A 291 -3.45 3.01 -2.62
N VAL A 292 -2.21 2.70 -2.93
CA VAL A 292 -1.85 2.01 -4.18
C VAL A 292 -2.45 0.60 -4.22
N ARG A 293 -2.36 -0.14 -3.12
CA ARG A 293 -2.96 -1.49 -3.02
C ARG A 293 -4.47 -1.47 -3.23
N ASP A 294 -5.15 -0.52 -2.57
CA ASP A 294 -6.61 -0.52 -2.48
C ASP A 294 -7.28 0.24 -3.64
N PHE A 295 -6.57 1.17 -4.30
CA PHE A 295 -7.20 2.06 -5.28
C PHE A 295 -6.49 2.15 -6.64
N ALA A 296 -5.26 1.66 -6.81
CA ALA A 296 -4.58 1.76 -8.11
C ALA A 296 -5.34 1.06 -9.25
N HIS A 297 -6.14 0.05 -8.94
CA HIS A 297 -6.96 -0.66 -9.92
C HIS A 297 -8.11 0.19 -10.50
N LEU A 298 -8.45 1.31 -9.84
CA LEU A 298 -9.48 2.24 -10.30
C LEU A 298 -8.94 3.28 -11.29
N VAL A 299 -7.61 3.44 -11.39
CA VAL A 299 -7.00 4.39 -12.31
C VAL A 299 -7.32 3.97 -13.75
N GLN A 300 -7.82 4.91 -14.53
CA GLN A 300 -8.16 4.68 -15.93
C GLN A 300 -7.14 5.32 -16.85
N SER A 301 -6.86 4.65 -17.98
CA SER A 301 -6.00 5.23 -18.99
C SER A 301 -6.77 6.30 -19.76
N PRO A 302 -6.28 7.53 -19.75
CA PRO A 302 -6.86 8.58 -20.61
C PRO A 302 -6.44 8.43 -22.07
N ILE A 303 -5.48 7.55 -22.37
CA ILE A 303 -4.95 7.31 -23.70
C ILE A 303 -5.57 6.02 -24.26
N PRO A 304 -6.07 6.05 -25.52
CA PRO A 304 -6.61 4.87 -26.18
C PRO A 304 -5.63 3.68 -26.19
N ASP A 305 -6.13 2.48 -25.94
CA ASP A 305 -5.33 1.24 -25.87
C ASP A 305 -4.52 0.96 -27.13
N GLU A 306 -5.03 1.37 -28.29
CA GLU A 306 -4.31 1.24 -29.57
C GLU A 306 -3.01 2.03 -29.56
N ILE A 307 -3.02 3.25 -29.04
CA ILE A 307 -1.84 4.11 -28.92
C ILE A 307 -0.87 3.50 -27.90
N CYS A 308 -1.40 3.03 -26.76
CA CYS A 308 -0.60 2.40 -25.73
C CYS A 308 0.16 1.19 -26.29
N ARG A 309 -0.54 0.29 -26.99
CA ARG A 309 0.06 -0.89 -27.64
C ARG A 309 1.09 -0.52 -28.72
N LYS A 310 0.76 0.41 -29.59
CA LYS A 310 1.67 0.87 -30.67
C LYS A 310 2.97 1.48 -30.11
N ARG A 311 2.91 2.11 -28.95
CA ARG A 311 4.04 2.75 -28.28
C ARG A 311 4.75 1.88 -27.27
N GLY A 312 4.27 0.66 -27.05
CA GLY A 312 4.81 -0.26 -26.05
C GLY A 312 4.76 0.35 -24.64
N LEU A 313 3.66 1.03 -24.31
CA LEU A 313 3.47 1.66 -23.00
C LEU A 313 2.91 0.64 -22.01
N LEU A 314 3.41 0.68 -20.77
CA LEU A 314 2.90 -0.12 -19.67
C LEU A 314 1.42 0.25 -19.38
N GLU A 315 0.63 -0.69 -18.92
CA GLU A 315 -0.73 -0.41 -18.45
C GLU A 315 -0.70 0.58 -17.27
N ILE A 316 -1.60 1.56 -17.24
CA ILE A 316 -1.54 2.68 -16.29
C ILE A 316 -1.58 2.26 -14.83
N ARG A 317 -2.40 1.28 -14.49
CA ARG A 317 -2.53 0.76 -13.12
C ARG A 317 -1.25 0.10 -12.65
N GLU A 318 -0.61 -0.61 -13.55
CA GLU A 318 0.69 -1.24 -13.28
C GLU A 318 1.81 -0.19 -13.21
N ALA A 319 1.78 0.84 -14.05
CA ALA A 319 2.72 1.94 -13.97
C ALA A 319 2.62 2.68 -12.61
N VAL A 320 1.41 2.97 -12.14
CA VAL A 320 1.20 3.57 -10.81
C VAL A 320 1.72 2.65 -9.70
N ARG A 321 1.47 1.34 -9.77
CA ARG A 321 2.00 0.41 -8.77
C ARG A 321 3.51 0.36 -8.75
N GLN A 322 4.12 0.21 -9.93
CA GLN A 322 5.58 0.06 -10.04
C GLN A 322 6.33 1.34 -9.72
N VAL A 323 5.80 2.52 -10.04
CA VAL A 323 6.46 3.77 -9.68
C VAL A 323 6.47 3.98 -8.18
N HIS A 324 5.41 3.57 -7.47
CA HIS A 324 5.35 3.68 -6.01
C HIS A 324 6.13 2.57 -5.31
N PHE A 325 6.01 1.33 -5.80
CA PHE A 325 6.60 0.15 -5.15
C PHE A 325 7.19 -0.79 -6.18
N PRO A 326 8.41 -0.47 -6.68
CA PRO A 326 9.11 -1.30 -7.66
C PRO A 326 9.31 -2.73 -7.17
N GLY A 327 9.23 -3.68 -8.09
CA GLY A 327 9.65 -5.06 -7.83
C GLY A 327 11.14 -5.16 -7.56
N ASN A 328 11.56 -6.23 -6.86
CA ASN A 328 12.97 -6.43 -6.52
C ASN A 328 13.84 -6.80 -7.74
N ASP A 329 13.22 -7.26 -8.80
CA ASP A 329 13.82 -7.61 -10.10
C ASP A 329 14.11 -6.38 -10.97
N GLN A 330 13.60 -5.21 -10.59
CA GLN A 330 13.72 -4.01 -11.39
C GLN A 330 15.16 -3.45 -11.39
N ASN A 331 15.54 -2.87 -12.54
CA ASN A 331 16.83 -2.21 -12.67
C ASN A 331 16.81 -0.85 -11.93
N MET A 332 17.64 -0.77 -10.90
CA MET A 332 17.74 0.42 -10.04
C MET A 332 18.17 1.68 -10.79
N ASP A 333 19.06 1.57 -11.75
CA ASP A 333 19.57 2.72 -12.52
C ASP A 333 18.45 3.41 -13.29
N LEU A 334 17.51 2.62 -13.87
CA LEU A 334 16.35 3.17 -14.57
C LEU A 334 15.40 3.92 -13.60
N TYR A 335 15.34 3.49 -12.34
CA TYR A 335 14.54 4.18 -11.32
C TYR A 335 15.25 5.44 -10.80
N LEU A 336 16.57 5.42 -10.64
CA LEU A 336 17.35 6.61 -10.26
C LEU A 336 17.28 7.69 -11.33
N GLU A 337 17.29 7.30 -12.61
CA GLU A 337 17.18 8.21 -13.75
C GLU A 337 15.74 8.57 -14.12
N MET A 338 14.73 8.06 -13.40
CA MET A 338 13.29 8.23 -13.72
C MET A 338 12.93 7.74 -15.15
N ARG A 339 13.56 6.68 -15.62
CA ARG A 339 13.46 6.14 -16.99
C ARG A 339 12.88 4.75 -17.08
N SER A 340 12.38 4.17 -15.98
CA SER A 340 11.68 2.87 -16.01
C SER A 340 10.44 2.94 -16.91
N ASP A 341 9.92 1.78 -17.33
CA ASP A 341 8.70 1.73 -18.13
C ASP A 341 7.50 2.36 -17.41
N ALA A 342 7.46 2.27 -16.07
CA ALA A 342 6.47 2.94 -15.26
C ALA A 342 6.58 4.47 -15.35
N HIS A 343 7.78 5.03 -15.23
CA HIS A 343 8.02 6.47 -15.40
C HIS A 343 7.70 6.91 -16.84
N ARG A 344 8.16 6.15 -17.83
CA ARG A 344 7.89 6.41 -19.25
C ARG A 344 6.39 6.49 -19.53
N ARG A 345 5.59 5.60 -18.91
CA ARG A 345 4.13 5.64 -19.06
C ARG A 345 3.54 6.94 -18.51
N LEU A 346 3.85 7.32 -17.28
CA LEU A 346 3.29 8.52 -16.66
C LEU A 346 3.75 9.81 -17.37
N ILE A 347 5.02 9.89 -17.74
CA ILE A 347 5.56 11.00 -18.52
C ILE A 347 4.85 11.12 -19.86
N TYR A 348 4.58 9.98 -20.53
CA TYR A 348 3.89 9.99 -21.81
C TYR A 348 2.46 10.53 -21.66
N ASP A 349 1.74 10.16 -20.62
CA ASP A 349 0.38 10.64 -20.34
C ASP A 349 0.37 12.16 -20.18
N GLU A 350 1.26 12.73 -19.37
CA GLU A 350 1.38 14.19 -19.19
C GLU A 350 1.70 14.92 -20.49
N PHE A 351 2.69 14.45 -21.23
CA PHE A 351 3.07 15.09 -22.50
C PHE A 351 1.98 14.95 -23.57
N PHE A 352 1.26 13.84 -23.60
CA PHE A 352 0.14 13.65 -24.53
C PHE A 352 -0.93 14.71 -24.32
N PHE A 353 -1.36 14.93 -23.09
CA PHE A 353 -2.35 15.96 -22.78
C PHE A 353 -1.85 17.38 -23.03
N PHE A 354 -0.61 17.64 -22.68
CA PHE A 354 0.00 18.93 -22.98
C PHE A 354 -0.01 19.21 -24.49
N GLN A 355 0.41 18.25 -25.30
CA GLN A 355 0.41 18.37 -26.76
C GLN A 355 -1.02 18.47 -27.33
N LEU A 356 -1.96 17.70 -26.83
CA LEU A 356 -3.35 17.77 -27.22
C LEU A 356 -3.94 19.16 -26.94
N GLY A 357 -3.69 19.71 -25.75
CA GLY A 357 -4.13 21.05 -25.35
C GLY A 357 -3.55 22.14 -26.27
N MET A 358 -2.25 22.02 -26.63
CA MET A 358 -1.64 22.94 -27.59
C MET A 358 -2.24 22.82 -29.00
N ALA A 359 -2.51 21.58 -29.45
CA ALA A 359 -3.09 21.34 -30.77
C ALA A 359 -4.53 21.89 -30.87
N LEU A 360 -5.33 21.73 -29.83
CA LEU A 360 -6.68 22.30 -29.74
C LEU A 360 -6.65 23.84 -29.76
N ARG A 361 -5.73 24.45 -29.02
CA ARG A 361 -5.56 25.92 -28.98
C ARG A 361 -5.11 26.50 -30.32
N LYS A 362 -4.40 25.73 -31.16
CA LYS A 362 -3.96 26.17 -32.50
C LYS A 362 -5.06 26.07 -33.55
N ARG A 363 -6.14 25.29 -33.27
CA ARG A 363 -7.26 25.10 -34.19
C ARG A 363 -8.43 26.06 -33.94
N GLY A 364 -8.52 26.67 -32.75
CA GLY A 364 -9.48 27.73 -32.43
C GLY A 364 -8.85 29.11 -32.57
#